data_605fe83af8de2891de81368f86c61593
#
_entry.id   605fe83af8de2891de81368f86c61593
#
_cell.length_a   1.000
_cell.length_b   1.000
_cell.length_c   1.000
_cell.angle_alpha   90.00
_cell.angle_beta   90.00
_cell.angle_gamma   90.00
#
_symmetry.space_group_name_H-M   'P 1'
#
loop_
_entity.id
_entity.type
_entity.pdbx_description
1 polymer ?
#
loop_
_entity_poly.entity_id
_entity_poly.type
_entity_poly.pdbx_seq_one_letter_code
_entity_poly.pdbx_strand_id
1 'polypeptide(L)'
;MSEIVKTFQGSSVHTKRKEQEIGGLTKMRFNQFKSPYFKFNNIYVADVFSGTGRNVIIDEIVDGSPIKLIEGVMGANNRNIDVNFFFSDVRTDACEQLHKYIVERFKISIATNVMLASDAINMLGSILKSNPNIFLYLVLDPNGPKDFPKNEVHDLLCEFPKRIDVIPNISATTINRCLGARDKAGRQMQGWLANIENFDEGFVSSLTMKGRCGWIRRPIKGDRFRWVIVPTFGCFKPKNNWEKQDYVDLNSEEGKETVKFYCGA
;
A
#
# COMPACT_ATOMS: atom_id res chain seq x y z
N MET A 1 -24.04 -5.41 20.97
CA MET A 1 -22.71 -6.01 20.66
C MET A 1 -22.73 -7.02 19.51
N SER A 2 -23.89 -7.61 19.10
CA SER A 2 -23.98 -8.68 18.10
C SER A 2 -23.96 -8.23 16.63
N GLU A 3 -24.25 -7.00 16.29
CA GLU A 3 -24.27 -6.51 14.89
C GLU A 3 -22.92 -6.01 14.39
N ILE A 4 -22.06 -5.54 15.27
CA ILE A 4 -20.72 -5.02 14.89
C ILE A 4 -19.80 -6.15 14.41
N VAL A 5 -19.98 -7.37 14.91
CA VAL A 5 -19.07 -8.50 14.65
C VAL A 5 -19.18 -9.05 13.22
N LYS A 6 -20.29 -8.85 12.51
CA LYS A 6 -20.50 -9.43 11.18
C LYS A 6 -19.79 -8.71 10.03
N THR A 7 -19.31 -7.50 10.24
CA THR A 7 -18.67 -6.68 9.20
C THR A 7 -17.12 -6.73 9.24
N PHE A 8 -16.52 -7.31 10.26
CA PHE A 8 -15.07 -7.43 10.36
C PHE A 8 -14.60 -8.72 9.67
N GLN A 9 -13.68 -8.59 8.74
CA GLN A 9 -12.95 -9.75 8.22
C GLN A 9 -12.02 -10.28 9.31
N GLY A 10 -12.06 -11.59 9.56
CA GLY A 10 -11.16 -12.25 10.51
C GLY A 10 -9.72 -12.01 10.09
N SER A 11 -8.95 -11.38 10.97
CA SER A 11 -7.56 -11.03 10.73
C SER A 11 -6.66 -11.76 11.72
N SER A 12 -5.40 -11.96 11.36
CA SER A 12 -4.41 -12.67 12.15
C SER A 12 -3.47 -11.70 12.88
N VAL A 13 -2.62 -12.23 13.77
CA VAL A 13 -1.53 -11.47 14.42
C VAL A 13 -0.63 -10.78 13.39
N HIS A 14 -0.48 -11.38 12.21
CA HIS A 14 0.28 -10.79 11.09
C HIS A 14 -0.35 -9.50 10.57
N THR A 15 -1.67 -9.36 10.64
CA THR A 15 -2.38 -8.13 10.27
C THR A 15 -1.93 -6.97 11.16
N LYS A 16 -1.89 -7.16 12.48
CA LYS A 16 -1.44 -6.13 13.42
C LYS A 16 -0.03 -5.61 13.08
N ARG A 17 0.87 -6.53 12.76
CA ARG A 17 2.24 -6.19 12.38
C ARG A 17 2.29 -5.43 11.05
N LYS A 18 1.55 -5.88 10.05
CA LYS A 18 1.43 -5.21 8.75
C LYS A 18 0.95 -3.76 8.93
N GLU A 19 -0.10 -3.56 9.70
CA GLU A 19 -0.65 -2.22 9.93
C GLU A 19 0.34 -1.30 10.66
N GLN A 20 1.06 -1.82 11.64
CA GLN A 20 2.12 -1.08 12.32
C GLN A 20 3.25 -0.69 11.35
N GLU A 21 3.60 -1.57 10.43
CA GLU A 21 4.62 -1.32 9.42
C GLU A 21 4.18 -0.22 8.45
N ILE A 22 2.95 -0.25 7.94
CA ILE A 22 2.39 0.81 7.09
C ILE A 22 2.46 2.16 7.80
N GLY A 23 2.04 2.23 9.07
CA GLY A 23 2.12 3.46 9.86
C GLY A 23 3.55 3.96 10.07
N GLY A 24 4.49 3.05 10.35
CA GLY A 24 5.91 3.36 10.50
C GLY A 24 6.54 3.90 9.23
N LEU A 25 6.28 3.24 8.09
CA LEU A 25 6.72 3.67 6.76
C LEU A 25 6.17 5.06 6.41
N THR A 26 4.89 5.29 6.67
CA THR A 26 4.23 6.58 6.43
C THR A 26 4.90 7.69 7.25
N LYS A 27 5.04 7.50 8.56
CA LYS A 27 5.70 8.47 9.45
C LYS A 27 7.12 8.79 8.97
N MET A 28 7.89 7.77 8.63
CA MET A 28 9.25 7.93 8.15
C MET A 28 9.29 8.70 6.84
N ARG A 29 8.42 8.38 5.88
CA ARG A 29 8.37 9.05 4.59
C ARG A 29 7.95 10.51 4.72
N PHE A 30 6.94 10.80 5.53
CA PHE A 30 6.50 12.17 5.80
C PHE A 30 7.57 13.00 6.51
N ASN A 31 8.42 12.39 7.34
CA ASN A 31 9.60 13.08 7.87
C ASN A 31 10.63 13.44 6.78
N GLN A 32 10.77 12.61 5.73
CA GLN A 32 11.63 12.92 4.58
C GLN A 32 11.08 14.05 3.72
N PHE A 33 9.76 14.22 3.65
CA PHE A 33 9.11 15.34 2.94
C PHE A 33 9.43 16.72 3.54
N LYS A 34 10.02 16.79 4.74
CA LYS A 34 10.57 18.03 5.30
C LYS A 34 11.86 18.50 4.59
N SER A 35 12.44 17.67 3.74
CA SER A 35 13.62 18.02 2.99
C SER A 35 13.36 19.19 2.04
N PRO A 36 14.26 20.18 1.93
CA PRO A 36 14.11 21.29 0.99
C PRO A 36 14.11 20.83 -0.48
N TYR A 37 14.49 19.59 -0.75
CA TYR A 37 14.43 18.99 -2.09
C TYR A 37 13.04 18.45 -2.43
N PHE A 38 12.15 18.31 -1.47
CA PHE A 38 10.74 17.94 -1.70
C PHE A 38 9.96 19.23 -2.04
N LYS A 39 9.50 19.32 -3.28
CA LYS A 39 8.92 20.56 -3.83
C LYS A 39 7.40 20.61 -3.80
N PHE A 40 6.75 19.56 -3.30
CA PHE A 40 5.30 19.47 -3.25
C PHE A 40 4.81 19.93 -1.88
N ASN A 41 3.81 20.79 -1.86
CA ASN A 41 3.16 21.27 -0.64
C ASN A 41 1.74 20.73 -0.45
N ASN A 42 1.23 19.96 -1.41
CA ASN A 42 -0.07 19.32 -1.36
C ASN A 42 0.10 17.81 -1.61
N ILE A 43 -0.24 16.99 -0.63
CA ILE A 43 -0.11 15.55 -0.70
C ILE A 43 -1.49 14.90 -0.55
N TYR A 44 -1.82 14.02 -1.50
CA TYR A 44 -2.90 13.07 -1.35
C TYR A 44 -2.37 11.78 -0.73
N VAL A 45 -2.93 11.39 0.40
CA VAL A 45 -2.67 10.10 1.07
C VAL A 45 -3.87 9.22 0.79
N ALA A 46 -3.67 8.16 0.02
CA ALA A 46 -4.76 7.34 -0.49
C ALA A 46 -4.63 5.88 -0.06
N ASP A 47 -5.77 5.27 0.31
CA ASP A 47 -5.96 3.84 0.45
C ASP A 47 -7.25 3.45 -0.29
N VAL A 48 -7.09 2.68 -1.37
CA VAL A 48 -8.22 2.29 -2.24
C VAL A 48 -8.85 0.95 -1.85
N PHE A 49 -8.42 0.38 -0.72
CA PHE A 49 -8.96 -0.83 -0.09
C PHE A 49 -9.21 -0.59 1.40
N SER A 50 -9.70 0.59 1.75
CA SER A 50 -9.69 1.12 3.12
C SER A 50 -10.53 0.33 4.14
N GLY A 51 -11.49 -0.47 3.68
CA GLY A 51 -12.37 -1.22 4.57
C GLY A 51 -13.07 -0.35 5.61
N THR A 52 -13.28 -0.89 6.79
CA THR A 52 -13.87 -0.16 7.93
C THR A 52 -12.84 0.65 8.74
N GLY A 53 -11.56 0.60 8.37
CA GLY A 53 -10.47 1.17 9.17
C GLY A 53 -10.14 0.40 10.45
N ARG A 54 -10.80 -0.71 10.71
CA ARG A 54 -10.59 -1.57 11.89
C ARG A 54 -10.61 -3.05 11.52
N ASN A 55 -9.79 -3.83 12.19
CA ASN A 55 -9.71 -5.28 12.05
C ASN A 55 -9.97 -5.96 13.39
N VAL A 56 -10.58 -7.14 13.38
CA VAL A 56 -10.75 -7.97 14.60
C VAL A 56 -9.71 -9.08 14.57
N ILE A 57 -8.91 -9.18 15.61
CA ILE A 57 -7.88 -10.21 15.79
C ILE A 57 -8.11 -10.86 17.15
N ILE A 58 -8.62 -12.10 17.17
CA ILE A 58 -8.78 -12.89 18.41
C ILE A 58 -9.32 -12.01 19.56
N ASP A 59 -10.54 -11.48 19.40
CA ASP A 59 -11.22 -10.62 20.38
C ASP A 59 -10.59 -9.22 20.63
N GLU A 60 -9.53 -8.84 19.91
CA GLU A 60 -8.94 -7.48 19.93
C GLU A 60 -9.37 -6.72 18.66
N ILE A 61 -9.79 -5.46 18.83
CA ILE A 61 -10.00 -4.54 17.71
C ILE A 61 -8.70 -3.77 17.49
N VAL A 62 -8.14 -3.88 16.30
CA VAL A 62 -6.93 -3.16 15.90
C VAL A 62 -7.22 -2.21 14.75
N ASP A 63 -6.48 -1.12 14.72
CA ASP A 63 -6.58 -0.14 13.64
C ASP A 63 -6.07 -0.70 12.32
N GLY A 64 -6.82 -0.47 11.26
CA GLY A 64 -6.45 -0.79 9.88
C GLY A 64 -5.58 0.28 9.21
N SER A 65 -5.21 0.03 7.97
CA SER A 65 -4.34 0.89 7.16
C SER A 65 -4.76 2.35 7.11
N PRO A 66 -6.04 2.74 6.92
CA PRO A 66 -6.43 4.16 6.88
C PRO A 66 -6.09 4.90 8.18
N ILE A 67 -6.31 4.24 9.31
CA ILE A 67 -6.03 4.83 10.63
C ILE A 67 -4.52 4.97 10.84
N LYS A 68 -3.76 3.95 10.45
CA LYS A 68 -2.29 3.97 10.53
C LYS A 68 -1.66 5.00 9.60
N LEU A 69 -2.27 5.27 8.45
CA LEU A 69 -1.88 6.36 7.56
C LEU A 69 -2.07 7.73 8.24
N ILE A 70 -3.25 7.99 8.81
CA ILE A 70 -3.52 9.23 9.52
C ILE A 70 -2.53 9.41 10.69
N GLU A 71 -2.34 8.38 11.53
CA GLU A 71 -1.39 8.41 12.64
C GLU A 71 0.05 8.67 12.18
N GLY A 72 0.46 8.03 11.08
CA GLY A 72 1.79 8.21 10.49
C GLY A 72 2.04 9.64 10.02
N VAL A 73 1.06 10.23 9.33
CA VAL A 73 1.10 11.63 8.87
C VAL A 73 1.15 12.59 10.05
N MET A 74 0.22 12.45 11.01
CA MET A 74 0.17 13.32 12.20
C MET A 74 1.43 13.19 13.07
N GLY A 75 1.95 11.97 13.20
CA GLY A 75 3.17 11.68 13.96
C GLY A 75 4.45 12.21 13.34
N ALA A 76 4.42 12.60 12.06
CA ALA A 76 5.56 13.22 11.38
C ALA A 76 5.67 14.74 11.66
N ASN A 77 4.65 15.36 12.25
CA ASN A 77 4.63 16.79 12.62
C ASN A 77 5.05 17.74 11.49
N ASN A 78 4.48 17.56 10.32
CA ASN A 78 4.84 18.28 9.10
C ASN A 78 3.87 19.46 8.88
N ARG A 79 4.20 20.65 9.42
CA ARG A 79 3.29 21.82 9.46
C ARG A 79 3.13 22.58 8.16
N ASN A 80 4.01 22.33 7.16
CA ASN A 80 4.06 23.10 5.92
C ASN A 80 3.52 22.33 4.71
N ILE A 81 2.86 21.21 4.93
CA ILE A 81 2.31 20.37 3.86
C ILE A 81 0.82 20.21 4.10
N ASP A 82 0.04 20.57 3.09
CA ASP A 82 -1.38 20.28 3.06
C ASP A 82 -1.60 18.82 2.73
N VAL A 83 -2.31 18.10 3.60
CA VAL A 83 -2.59 16.68 3.40
C VAL A 83 -4.07 16.46 3.19
N ASN A 84 -4.38 15.83 2.07
CA ASN A 84 -5.73 15.38 1.73
C ASN A 84 -5.78 13.86 1.80
N PHE A 85 -6.69 13.32 2.60
CA PHE A 85 -6.90 11.89 2.67
C PHE A 85 -7.97 11.46 1.67
N PHE A 86 -7.67 10.40 0.92
CA PHE A 86 -8.57 9.78 -0.04
C PHE A 86 -8.71 8.30 0.30
N PHE A 87 -9.84 7.93 0.87
CA PHE A 87 -10.13 6.54 1.23
C PHE A 87 -11.30 6.02 0.43
N SER A 88 -11.19 4.79 -0.07
CA SER A 88 -12.28 4.15 -0.82
C SER A 88 -12.38 2.65 -0.53
N ASP A 89 -13.59 2.15 -0.65
CA ASP A 89 -13.94 0.71 -0.59
C ASP A 89 -15.17 0.50 -1.48
N VAL A 90 -15.38 -0.71 -1.95
CA VAL A 90 -16.59 -1.06 -2.74
C VAL A 90 -17.84 -1.13 -1.87
N ARG A 91 -17.71 -1.23 -0.57
CA ARG A 91 -18.81 -1.41 0.39
C ARG A 91 -19.20 -0.09 1.04
N THR A 92 -20.43 0.30 0.87
CA THR A 92 -21.00 1.52 1.48
C THR A 92 -20.91 1.48 3.01
N ASP A 93 -21.27 0.35 3.63
CA ASP A 93 -21.22 0.19 5.09
C ASP A 93 -19.79 0.36 5.66
N ALA A 94 -18.79 -0.10 4.92
CA ALA A 94 -17.39 0.06 5.31
C ALA A 94 -16.96 1.53 5.28
N CYS A 95 -17.30 2.25 4.21
CA CYS A 95 -17.02 3.68 4.07
C CYS A 95 -17.69 4.52 5.16
N GLU A 96 -18.95 4.25 5.47
CA GLU A 96 -19.69 4.93 6.53
C GLU A 96 -19.08 4.69 7.93
N GLN A 97 -18.72 3.44 8.23
CA GLN A 97 -18.07 3.09 9.49
C GLN A 97 -16.69 3.74 9.62
N LEU A 98 -15.90 3.72 8.54
CA LEU A 98 -14.59 4.37 8.49
C LEU A 98 -14.71 5.87 8.75
N HIS A 99 -15.62 6.56 8.02
CA HIS A 99 -15.87 7.98 8.19
C HIS A 99 -16.21 8.32 9.64
N LYS A 100 -17.21 7.62 10.21
CA LYS A 100 -17.62 7.83 11.60
C LYS A 100 -16.46 7.64 12.57
N TYR A 101 -15.68 6.58 12.40
CA TYR A 101 -14.54 6.29 13.29
C TYR A 101 -13.45 7.36 13.19
N ILE A 102 -13.15 7.87 12.01
CA ILE A 102 -12.17 8.93 11.81
C ILE A 102 -12.62 10.23 12.47
N VAL A 103 -13.89 10.63 12.26
CA VAL A 103 -14.45 11.83 12.86
C VAL A 103 -14.45 11.75 14.39
N GLU A 104 -14.83 10.61 14.96
CA GLU A 104 -14.86 10.40 16.40
C GLU A 104 -13.46 10.47 17.02
N ARG A 105 -12.45 9.86 16.36
CA ARG A 105 -11.10 9.72 16.92
C ARG A 105 -10.21 10.93 16.70
N PHE A 106 -10.20 11.45 15.48
CA PHE A 106 -9.24 12.50 15.07
C PHE A 106 -9.86 13.89 15.00
N LYS A 107 -11.19 14.00 15.07
CA LYS A 107 -11.94 15.27 14.94
C LYS A 107 -11.68 15.97 13.60
N ILE A 108 -11.40 15.20 12.56
CA ILE A 108 -11.24 15.66 11.16
C ILE A 108 -12.35 15.07 10.31
N SER A 109 -12.76 15.82 9.29
CA SER A 109 -13.71 15.33 8.29
C SER A 109 -12.95 14.88 7.06
N ILE A 110 -13.20 13.66 6.62
CA ILE A 110 -12.58 13.06 5.43
C ILE A 110 -13.67 12.48 4.57
N ALA A 111 -13.61 12.75 3.26
CA ALA A 111 -14.48 12.07 2.32
C ALA A 111 -14.05 10.60 2.15
N THR A 112 -14.97 9.69 2.39
CA THR A 112 -14.83 8.27 2.05
C THR A 112 -15.66 7.98 0.79
N ASN A 113 -15.09 7.25 -0.15
CA ASN A 113 -15.67 7.08 -1.48
C ASN A 113 -16.08 5.62 -1.70
N VAL A 114 -17.31 5.39 -2.14
CA VAL A 114 -17.80 4.05 -2.50
C VAL A 114 -17.53 3.83 -3.97
N MET A 115 -16.45 3.09 -4.29
CA MET A 115 -16.06 2.82 -5.68
C MET A 115 -15.11 1.64 -5.79
N LEU A 116 -14.95 1.11 -7.00
CA LEU A 116 -13.93 0.11 -7.31
C LEU A 116 -12.52 0.71 -7.20
N ALA A 117 -11.54 -0.12 -6.86
CA ALA A 117 -10.14 0.33 -6.75
C ALA A 117 -9.61 0.89 -8.08
N SER A 118 -9.98 0.30 -9.22
CA SER A 118 -9.65 0.80 -10.55
C SER A 118 -10.18 2.23 -10.80
N ASP A 119 -11.44 2.49 -10.42
CA ASP A 119 -12.06 3.80 -10.57
C ASP A 119 -11.41 4.83 -9.64
N ALA A 120 -11.06 4.40 -8.41
CA ALA A 120 -10.33 5.22 -7.45
C ALA A 120 -8.95 5.64 -7.99
N ILE A 121 -8.19 4.71 -8.60
CA ILE A 121 -6.90 4.99 -9.22
C ILE A 121 -7.06 5.97 -10.39
N ASN A 122 -8.05 5.78 -11.25
CA ASN A 122 -8.34 6.68 -12.37
C ASN A 122 -8.72 8.10 -11.89
N MET A 123 -9.51 8.19 -10.82
CA MET A 123 -9.84 9.46 -10.19
C MET A 123 -8.60 10.16 -9.62
N LEU A 124 -7.73 9.44 -8.92
CA LEU A 124 -6.46 9.97 -8.42
C LEU A 124 -5.56 10.44 -9.57
N GLY A 125 -5.53 9.72 -10.69
CA GLY A 125 -4.84 10.15 -11.92
C GLY A 125 -5.39 11.47 -12.46
N SER A 126 -6.71 11.64 -12.47
CA SER A 126 -7.35 12.89 -12.89
C SER A 126 -7.01 14.07 -11.95
N ILE A 127 -6.94 13.81 -10.63
CA ILE A 127 -6.49 14.81 -9.65
C ILE A 127 -5.03 15.22 -9.91
N LEU A 128 -4.14 14.27 -10.18
CA LEU A 128 -2.75 14.57 -10.51
C LEU A 128 -2.61 15.35 -11.82
N LYS A 129 -3.45 15.08 -12.83
CA LYS A 129 -3.49 15.84 -14.09
C LYS A 129 -3.90 17.30 -13.88
N SER A 130 -4.90 17.52 -13.03
CA SER A 130 -5.45 18.85 -12.80
C SER A 130 -4.50 19.80 -12.08
N ASN A 131 -3.53 19.30 -11.29
CA ASN A 131 -2.61 20.13 -10.53
C ASN A 131 -1.18 19.51 -10.45
N PRO A 132 -0.19 20.13 -11.10
CA PRO A 132 1.19 19.66 -11.10
C PRO A 132 1.88 19.68 -9.73
N ASN A 133 1.33 20.43 -8.75
CA ASN A 133 1.91 20.56 -7.41
C ASN A 133 1.42 19.51 -6.42
N ILE A 134 0.56 18.58 -6.87
CA ILE A 134 0.09 17.46 -6.04
C ILE A 134 1.07 16.30 -6.12
N PHE A 135 1.35 15.72 -4.95
CA PHE A 135 2.04 14.46 -4.77
C PHE A 135 1.07 13.41 -4.23
N LEU A 136 1.16 12.18 -4.69
CA LEU A 136 0.34 11.06 -4.24
C LEU A 136 1.16 10.07 -3.42
N TYR A 137 0.69 9.75 -2.22
CA TYR A 137 1.16 8.65 -1.39
C TYR A 137 0.05 7.58 -1.36
N LEU A 138 0.24 6.49 -2.12
CA LEU A 138 -0.78 5.50 -2.39
C LEU A 138 -0.48 4.18 -1.70
N VAL A 139 -1.37 3.72 -0.85
CA VAL A 139 -1.34 2.38 -0.27
C VAL A 139 -2.31 1.46 -1.02
N LEU A 140 -1.85 0.25 -1.31
CA LEU A 140 -2.59 -0.78 -2.01
C LEU A 140 -2.57 -2.06 -1.15
N ASP A 141 -3.65 -2.31 -0.44
CA ASP A 141 -3.81 -3.48 0.44
C ASP A 141 -5.02 -4.34 0.05
N PRO A 142 -5.00 -4.97 -1.13
CA PRO A 142 -6.12 -5.76 -1.61
C PRO A 142 -6.33 -7.01 -0.75
N ASN A 143 -7.60 -7.44 -0.60
CA ASN A 143 -7.95 -8.70 0.05
C ASN A 143 -7.45 -9.93 -0.72
N GLY A 144 -7.11 -9.76 -1.98
CA GLY A 144 -6.59 -10.80 -2.84
C GLY A 144 -6.00 -10.24 -4.13
N PRO A 145 -5.16 -11.04 -4.81
CA PRO A 145 -4.45 -10.59 -5.99
C PRO A 145 -5.35 -10.26 -7.18
N LYS A 146 -6.55 -10.86 -7.25
CA LYS A 146 -7.53 -10.61 -8.33
C LYS A 146 -8.12 -9.20 -8.29
N ASP A 147 -8.14 -8.59 -7.10
CA ASP A 147 -8.73 -7.27 -6.86
C ASP A 147 -7.72 -6.14 -7.08
N PHE A 148 -6.46 -6.49 -7.35
CA PHE A 148 -5.39 -5.51 -7.52
C PHE A 148 -5.49 -4.83 -8.90
N PRO A 149 -5.61 -3.49 -8.98
CA PRO A 149 -5.76 -2.73 -10.23
C PRO A 149 -4.42 -2.54 -10.93
N LYS A 150 -3.83 -3.63 -11.43
CA LYS A 150 -2.46 -3.68 -11.97
C LYS A 150 -2.23 -2.71 -13.12
N ASN A 151 -3.15 -2.69 -14.09
CA ASN A 151 -3.00 -1.88 -15.30
C ASN A 151 -3.14 -0.39 -14.96
N GLU A 152 -4.12 -0.04 -14.15
CA GLU A 152 -4.38 1.33 -13.72
C GLU A 152 -3.21 1.89 -12.91
N VAL A 153 -2.62 1.07 -12.02
CA VAL A 153 -1.40 1.46 -11.27
C VAL A 153 -0.22 1.61 -12.21
N HIS A 154 -0.03 0.70 -13.17
CA HIS A 154 1.03 0.80 -14.16
C HIS A 154 0.92 2.08 -14.97
N ASP A 155 -0.27 2.37 -15.52
CA ASP A 155 -0.52 3.57 -16.33
C ASP A 155 -0.28 4.85 -15.53
N LEU A 156 -0.77 4.87 -14.26
CA LEU A 156 -0.55 5.97 -13.35
C LEU A 156 0.95 6.23 -13.09
N LEU A 157 1.74 5.16 -12.90
CA LEU A 157 3.19 5.27 -12.69
C LEU A 157 3.93 5.68 -13.97
N CYS A 158 3.45 5.24 -15.14
CA CYS A 158 3.99 5.67 -16.42
C CYS A 158 3.79 7.16 -16.66
N GLU A 159 2.64 7.69 -16.29
CA GLU A 159 2.28 9.09 -16.50
C GLU A 159 2.94 10.03 -15.47
N PHE A 160 3.00 9.60 -14.19
CA PHE A 160 3.48 10.44 -13.08
C PHE A 160 4.64 9.80 -12.28
N PRO A 161 5.73 9.32 -12.89
CA PRO A 161 6.73 8.49 -12.24
C PRO A 161 7.41 9.14 -11.04
N LYS A 162 7.50 10.47 -11.00
CA LYS A 162 8.17 11.25 -9.95
C LYS A 162 7.23 11.88 -8.92
N ARG A 163 5.92 11.73 -9.13
CA ARG A 163 4.91 12.40 -8.30
C ARG A 163 4.12 11.43 -7.42
N ILE A 164 4.51 10.15 -7.39
CA ILE A 164 3.77 9.11 -6.71
C ILE A 164 4.74 8.24 -5.91
N ASP A 165 4.41 8.01 -4.65
CA ASP A 165 4.90 6.87 -3.88
C ASP A 165 3.81 5.81 -3.83
N VAL A 166 4.16 4.56 -4.04
CA VAL A 166 3.23 3.43 -3.97
C VAL A 166 3.72 2.43 -2.95
N ILE A 167 2.84 2.01 -2.06
CA ILE A 167 3.09 1.03 -1.00
C ILE A 167 2.16 -0.17 -1.23
N PRO A 168 2.45 -1.05 -2.17
CA PRO A 168 1.66 -2.27 -2.36
C PRO A 168 1.98 -3.27 -1.24
N ASN A 169 0.93 -3.84 -0.68
CA ASN A 169 1.00 -5.02 0.17
C ASN A 169 0.60 -6.25 -0.65
N ILE A 170 1.52 -7.18 -0.80
CA ILE A 170 1.36 -8.36 -1.64
C ILE A 170 1.35 -9.61 -0.76
N SER A 171 0.25 -10.35 -0.77
CA SER A 171 0.17 -11.63 -0.06
C SER A 171 0.87 -12.73 -0.85
N ALA A 172 2.15 -12.97 -0.56
CA ALA A 172 2.91 -14.05 -1.17
C ALA A 172 2.30 -15.44 -0.87
N THR A 173 1.72 -15.63 0.30
CA THR A 173 1.00 -16.87 0.63
C THR A 173 -0.21 -17.10 -0.28
N THR A 174 -0.98 -16.06 -0.55
CA THR A 174 -2.13 -16.15 -1.48
C THR A 174 -1.64 -16.42 -2.91
N ILE A 175 -0.58 -15.76 -3.33
CA ILE A 175 0.08 -15.97 -4.62
C ILE A 175 0.49 -17.44 -4.75
N ASN A 176 1.22 -17.99 -3.78
CA ASN A 176 1.69 -19.38 -3.82
C ASN A 176 0.53 -20.39 -3.84
N ARG A 177 -0.57 -20.12 -3.10
CA ARG A 177 -1.77 -20.96 -3.16
C ARG A 177 -2.41 -20.93 -4.54
N CYS A 178 -2.50 -19.76 -5.16
CA CYS A 178 -3.08 -19.60 -6.50
C CYS A 178 -2.21 -20.24 -7.57
N LEU A 179 -0.89 -20.21 -7.46
CA LEU A 179 0.03 -20.88 -8.39
C LEU A 179 -0.14 -22.41 -8.36
N GLY A 180 -0.39 -22.98 -7.19
CA GLY A 180 -0.68 -24.41 -7.03
C GLY A 180 -2.08 -24.81 -7.49
N ALA A 181 -3.00 -23.85 -7.67
CA ALA A 181 -4.37 -24.11 -8.08
C ALA A 181 -4.49 -24.19 -9.62
N ARG A 182 -5.11 -25.27 -10.12
CA ARG A 182 -5.39 -25.44 -11.57
C ARG A 182 -6.66 -24.70 -12.02
N ASP A 183 -7.22 -23.85 -11.19
CA ASP A 183 -8.42 -23.08 -11.47
C ASP A 183 -8.16 -21.77 -12.24
N LYS A 184 -9.25 -20.99 -12.45
CA LYS A 184 -9.18 -19.70 -13.16
C LYS A 184 -8.31 -18.68 -12.40
N ALA A 185 -8.35 -18.70 -11.06
CA ALA A 185 -7.56 -17.79 -10.23
C ALA A 185 -6.07 -18.11 -10.32
N GLY A 186 -5.71 -19.40 -10.29
CA GLY A 186 -4.32 -19.85 -10.51
C GLY A 186 -3.78 -19.42 -11.88
N ARG A 187 -4.56 -19.55 -12.95
CA ARG A 187 -4.16 -19.10 -14.29
C ARG A 187 -3.99 -17.58 -14.39
N GLN A 188 -4.86 -16.81 -13.74
CA GLN A 188 -4.72 -15.34 -13.67
C GLN A 188 -3.45 -14.95 -12.90
N MET A 189 -3.14 -15.68 -11.83
CA MET A 189 -1.92 -15.44 -11.04
C MET A 189 -0.66 -15.85 -11.77
N GLN A 190 -0.69 -16.95 -12.54
CA GLN A 190 0.41 -17.31 -13.44
C GLN A 190 0.71 -16.17 -14.43
N GLY A 191 -0.33 -15.52 -14.98
CA GLY A 191 -0.16 -14.32 -15.81
C GLY A 191 0.46 -13.12 -15.07
N TRP A 192 0.24 -13.02 -13.78
CA TRP A 192 0.84 -11.99 -12.90
C TRP A 192 2.32 -12.27 -12.58
N LEU A 193 2.64 -13.56 -12.42
CA LEU A 193 3.93 -14.07 -11.96
C LEU A 193 4.72 -14.70 -13.11
N ALA A 194 4.11 -14.90 -14.27
CA ALA A 194 4.76 -15.55 -15.43
C ALA A 194 6.09 -14.87 -15.83
N ASN A 195 6.31 -13.67 -15.31
CA ASN A 195 7.53 -12.90 -15.50
C ASN A 195 8.43 -12.84 -14.26
N ILE A 196 8.18 -13.69 -13.24
CA ILE A 196 9.10 -13.80 -12.09
C ILE A 196 10.45 -14.41 -12.51
N GLU A 197 10.46 -15.32 -13.50
CA GLU A 197 11.69 -15.81 -14.10
C GLU A 197 12.45 -14.69 -14.86
N ASN A 198 11.70 -13.71 -15.41
CA ASN A 198 12.23 -12.46 -15.96
C ASN A 198 11.78 -11.30 -15.03
N PHE A 199 12.50 -11.07 -13.95
CA PHE A 199 12.24 -9.99 -13.00
C PHE A 199 12.05 -8.63 -13.67
N ASP A 200 12.72 -8.39 -14.79
CA ASP A 200 12.66 -7.14 -15.57
C ASP A 200 11.32 -6.92 -16.28
N GLU A 201 10.46 -7.93 -16.39
CA GLU A 201 9.16 -7.86 -17.07
C GLU A 201 7.95 -7.97 -16.13
N GLY A 202 8.17 -8.19 -14.82
CA GLY A 202 7.11 -8.42 -13.84
C GLY A 202 6.49 -7.15 -13.27
N PHE A 203 5.37 -7.31 -12.54
CA PHE A 203 4.71 -6.19 -11.86
C PHE A 203 5.67 -5.44 -10.91
N VAL A 204 6.52 -6.16 -10.18
CA VAL A 204 7.48 -5.58 -9.25
C VAL A 204 8.50 -4.69 -9.96
N SER A 205 8.98 -5.11 -11.15
CA SER A 205 9.89 -4.29 -11.96
C SER A 205 9.19 -3.03 -12.49
N SER A 206 7.90 -3.14 -12.82
CA SER A 206 7.10 -1.98 -13.26
C SER A 206 7.01 -0.89 -12.20
N LEU A 207 7.10 -1.25 -10.92
CA LEU A 207 7.10 -0.29 -9.81
C LEU A 207 8.38 0.57 -9.72
N THR A 208 9.49 0.08 -10.28
CA THR A 208 10.79 0.76 -10.26
C THR A 208 11.19 1.40 -11.59
N MET A 209 10.30 1.33 -12.59
CA MET A 209 10.56 1.94 -13.90
C MET A 209 10.81 3.45 -13.84
N LYS A 210 11.43 4.01 -14.88
CA LYS A 210 11.66 5.45 -15.05
C LYS A 210 12.41 6.13 -13.89
N GLY A 211 13.35 5.39 -13.28
CA GLY A 211 14.21 5.92 -12.22
C GLY A 211 13.55 6.01 -10.85
N ARG A 212 12.45 5.32 -10.65
CA ARG A 212 11.86 5.11 -9.33
C ARG A 212 12.75 4.17 -8.49
N CYS A 213 12.69 4.33 -7.16
CA CYS A 213 13.36 3.44 -6.22
C CYS A 213 12.34 2.52 -5.56
N GLY A 214 12.65 1.24 -5.45
CA GLY A 214 11.82 0.26 -4.74
C GLY A 214 12.62 -0.48 -3.68
N TRP A 215 11.92 -0.89 -2.64
CA TRP A 215 12.49 -1.61 -1.51
C TRP A 215 11.62 -2.80 -1.17
N ILE A 216 12.23 -3.87 -0.70
CA ILE A 216 11.54 -5.06 -0.25
C ILE A 216 12.06 -5.47 1.12
N ARG A 217 11.17 -5.90 1.99
CA ARG A 217 11.55 -6.36 3.31
C ARG A 217 12.21 -7.73 3.24
N ARG A 218 13.30 -7.92 3.99
CA ARG A 218 13.92 -9.23 4.19
C ARG A 218 12.95 -10.20 4.84
N PRO A 219 12.97 -11.49 4.45
CA PRO A 219 12.16 -12.52 5.08
C PRO A 219 12.50 -12.66 6.56
N ILE A 220 11.48 -12.81 7.39
CA ILE A 220 11.71 -13.09 8.80
C ILE A 220 11.80 -14.61 8.99
N LYS A 221 12.89 -15.08 9.58
CA LYS A 221 13.13 -16.50 9.85
C LYS A 221 12.02 -17.06 10.74
N GLY A 222 11.36 -18.13 10.29
CA GLY A 222 10.28 -18.78 11.02
C GLY A 222 8.88 -18.23 10.77
N ASP A 223 8.72 -17.18 9.99
CA ASP A 223 7.41 -16.66 9.63
C ASP A 223 6.73 -17.53 8.57
N ARG A 224 5.59 -18.14 8.93
CA ARG A 224 4.83 -19.04 8.04
C ARG A 224 3.95 -18.27 7.06
N PHE A 225 3.60 -17.03 7.38
CA PHE A 225 2.79 -16.15 6.54
C PHE A 225 3.67 -15.14 5.84
N ARG A 226 3.69 -15.23 4.53
CA ARG A 226 4.49 -14.38 3.67
C ARG A 226 3.58 -13.33 3.06
N TRP A 227 3.60 -12.12 3.59
CA TRP A 227 3.13 -10.94 2.91
C TRP A 227 4.29 -9.95 2.81
N VAL A 228 4.27 -9.17 1.77
CA VAL A 228 5.41 -8.34 1.38
C VAL A 228 4.91 -6.93 1.12
N ILE A 229 5.42 -5.98 1.88
CA ILE A 229 5.29 -4.57 1.56
C ILE A 229 6.47 -4.20 0.66
N VAL A 230 6.15 -3.60 -0.50
CA VAL A 230 7.15 -3.17 -1.49
C VAL A 230 7.04 -1.65 -1.69
N PRO A 231 7.56 -0.84 -0.75
CA PRO A 231 7.49 0.61 -0.90
C PRO A 231 8.32 1.07 -2.09
N THR A 232 7.69 1.85 -2.97
CA THR A 232 8.37 2.46 -4.12
C THR A 232 8.19 3.97 -4.13
N PHE A 233 9.25 4.69 -4.48
CA PHE A 233 9.32 6.14 -4.32
C PHE A 233 9.63 6.84 -5.64
N GLY A 234 8.88 7.91 -5.93
CA GLY A 234 9.00 8.67 -7.16
C GLY A 234 9.99 9.82 -7.12
N CYS A 235 10.11 10.52 -5.99
CA CYS A 235 10.78 11.81 -5.98
C CYS A 235 12.24 11.80 -5.52
N PHE A 236 12.62 11.03 -4.53
CA PHE A 236 14.02 10.87 -4.12
C PHE A 236 14.24 9.58 -3.35
N LYS A 237 15.48 9.08 -3.49
CA LYS A 237 15.90 7.85 -2.82
C LYS A 237 15.96 8.07 -1.31
N PRO A 238 15.36 7.23 -0.48
CA PRO A 238 15.56 7.28 0.96
C PRO A 238 17.06 7.14 1.27
N LYS A 239 17.55 7.96 2.18
CA LYS A 239 18.93 7.79 2.68
C LYS A 239 19.00 6.55 3.57
N ASN A 240 20.10 5.84 3.51
CA ASN A 240 20.64 4.66 4.21
C ASN A 240 19.95 4.08 5.50
N ASN A 241 18.85 4.66 5.98
CA ASN A 241 18.14 4.16 7.16
C ASN A 241 17.25 2.94 6.88
N TRP A 242 16.95 2.67 5.61
CA TRP A 242 16.08 1.56 5.20
C TRP A 242 16.79 0.22 5.31
N GLU A 243 18.07 0.14 4.96
CA GLU A 243 18.89 -1.05 5.13
C GLU A 243 18.99 -1.47 6.61
N LYS A 244 19.00 -0.47 7.51
CA LYS A 244 18.96 -0.69 8.97
C LYS A 244 17.59 -1.19 9.49
N GLN A 245 16.55 -1.12 8.66
CA GLN A 245 15.18 -1.51 9.00
C GLN A 245 14.75 -2.80 8.29
N ASP A 246 15.67 -3.71 8.02
CA ASP A 246 15.40 -4.98 7.35
C ASP A 246 14.85 -4.87 5.91
N TYR A 247 15.12 -3.78 5.23
CA TYR A 247 14.79 -3.58 3.82
C TYR A 247 16.02 -3.64 2.93
N VAL A 248 15.83 -4.17 1.72
CA VAL A 248 16.87 -4.18 0.66
C VAL A 248 16.37 -3.47 -0.58
N ASP A 249 17.28 -2.90 -1.35
CA ASP A 249 16.97 -2.29 -2.64
C ASP A 249 16.46 -3.38 -3.59
N LEU A 250 15.29 -3.16 -4.16
CA LEU A 250 14.61 -4.12 -5.03
C LEU A 250 15.44 -4.49 -6.27
N ASN A 251 16.26 -3.54 -6.75
CA ASN A 251 17.12 -3.74 -7.91
C ASN A 251 18.48 -4.38 -7.59
N SER A 252 18.80 -4.61 -6.31
CA SER A 252 20.01 -5.34 -5.90
C SER A 252 19.83 -6.85 -6.10
N GLU A 253 20.94 -7.59 -6.18
CA GLU A 253 20.88 -9.06 -6.25
C GLU A 253 20.17 -9.65 -5.01
N GLU A 254 20.43 -9.11 -3.80
CA GLU A 254 19.72 -9.52 -2.58
C GLU A 254 18.21 -9.22 -2.67
N GLY A 255 17.83 -8.08 -3.27
CA GLY A 255 16.43 -7.74 -3.48
C GLY A 255 15.73 -8.72 -4.43
N LYS A 256 16.36 -9.08 -5.54
CA LYS A 256 15.86 -10.07 -6.49
C LYS A 256 15.71 -11.45 -5.84
N GLU A 257 16.71 -11.90 -5.08
CA GLU A 257 16.64 -13.16 -4.33
C GLU A 257 15.53 -13.12 -3.27
N THR A 258 15.32 -11.98 -2.63
CA THR A 258 14.22 -11.78 -1.68
C THR A 258 12.86 -11.91 -2.36
N VAL A 259 12.68 -11.34 -3.56
CA VAL A 259 11.44 -11.51 -4.35
C VAL A 259 11.22 -12.99 -4.69
N LYS A 260 12.24 -13.70 -5.20
CA LYS A 260 12.17 -15.13 -5.50
C LYS A 260 11.75 -15.93 -4.28
N PHE A 261 12.37 -15.68 -3.13
CA PHE A 261 12.01 -16.34 -1.87
C PHE A 261 10.52 -16.18 -1.53
N TYR A 262 9.97 -14.97 -1.67
CA TYR A 262 8.56 -14.72 -1.40
C TYR A 262 7.64 -15.40 -2.41
N CYS A 263 8.08 -15.56 -3.64
CA CYS A 263 7.33 -16.24 -4.70
C CYS A 263 7.44 -17.77 -4.65
N GLY A 264 8.25 -18.32 -3.74
CA GLY A 264 8.35 -19.77 -3.55
C GLY A 264 9.29 -20.45 -4.55
N ALA A 265 10.15 -19.68 -5.20
CA ALA A 265 11.21 -20.19 -6.08
C ALA A 265 12.44 -20.59 -5.27
#